data_ee40530b4308ed00f45126b4cafcc0eb
#
_entry.id   ee40530b4308ed00f45126b4cafcc0eb
#
_cell.length_a   1.000
_cell.length_b   1.000
_cell.length_c   1.000
_cell.angle_alpha   90.00
_cell.angle_beta   90.00
_cell.angle_gamma   90.00
#
_symmetry.space_group_name_H-M   'P 1'
#
loop_
_entity.id
_entity.type
_entity.pdbx_description
1 polymer ?
#
loop_
_entity_poly.entity_id
_entity_poly.type
_entity_poly.pdbx_seq_one_letter_code
_entity_poly.pdbx_strand_id
1 'polypeptide(L)'
;MSPSTSKSDMRRVQRQLEALARVRHQNVMTLKAYVREADRLSLVYDFIPGGSLEDVMKRVRSQQVSLNWDARSRIVVGIAKGLRHLHFEYSPRILHCNLKPSNVMLDEGFEPILADCGVARLIAAGSGDPELCSGLYAAPECYQSSR
;
A
#
# COMPACT_ATOMS: atom_id res chain seq x y z
N MET A 1 -7.24 4.44 30.63
CA MET A 1 -8.59 4.43 30.01
C MET A 1 -8.38 4.11 28.53
N SER A 2 -8.70 2.90 28.11
CA SER A 2 -8.61 2.50 26.70
C SER A 2 -9.73 3.20 25.93
N PRO A 3 -9.45 3.86 24.79
CA PRO A 3 -10.51 4.41 23.97
C PRO A 3 -11.34 3.24 23.43
N SER A 4 -12.60 3.16 23.79
CA SER A 4 -13.56 2.21 23.25
C SER A 4 -13.73 2.54 21.76
N THR A 5 -13.12 1.74 20.88
CA THR A 5 -13.33 1.84 19.45
C THR A 5 -14.83 1.75 19.18
N SER A 6 -15.40 2.82 18.66
CA SER A 6 -16.83 2.92 18.39
C SER A 6 -17.28 1.80 17.44
N LYS A 7 -18.51 1.29 17.61
CA LYS A 7 -19.10 0.32 16.66
C LYS A 7 -19.11 0.84 15.22
N SER A 8 -19.17 2.15 15.03
CA SER A 8 -19.12 2.82 13.73
C SER A 8 -17.73 2.71 13.10
N ASP A 9 -16.66 2.88 13.90
CA ASP A 9 -15.29 2.77 13.42
C ASP A 9 -14.96 1.32 13.02
N MET A 10 -15.48 0.37 13.79
CA MET A 10 -15.34 -1.05 13.48
C MET A 10 -15.97 -1.44 12.14
N ARG A 11 -17.19 -0.94 11.85
CA ARG A 11 -17.87 -1.18 10.57
C ARG A 11 -17.14 -0.52 9.40
N ARG A 12 -16.52 0.64 9.64
CA ARG A 12 -15.72 1.35 8.64
C ARG A 12 -14.47 0.56 8.25
N VAL A 13 -13.72 0.09 9.25
CA VAL A 13 -12.52 -0.75 9.04
C VAL A 13 -12.88 -2.03 8.28
N GLN A 14 -13.95 -2.71 8.68
CA GLN A 14 -14.38 -3.94 8.00
C GLN A 14 -14.74 -3.70 6.54
N ARG A 15 -15.51 -2.65 6.22
CA ARG A 15 -15.83 -2.31 4.82
C ARG A 15 -14.59 -2.02 3.98
N GLN A 16 -13.58 -1.37 4.55
CA GLN A 16 -12.32 -1.12 3.86
C GLN A 16 -11.55 -2.40 3.62
N LEU A 17 -11.48 -3.31 4.58
CA LEU A 17 -10.85 -4.63 4.41
C LEU A 17 -11.55 -5.46 3.34
N GLU A 18 -12.87 -5.46 3.32
CA GLU A 18 -13.67 -6.13 2.28
C GLU A 18 -13.41 -5.54 0.89
N ALA A 19 -13.29 -4.22 0.78
CA ALA A 19 -12.93 -3.56 -0.47
C ALA A 19 -11.53 -3.95 -0.94
N LEU A 20 -10.54 -3.95 -0.05
CA LEU A 20 -9.17 -4.37 -0.36
C LEU A 20 -9.10 -5.84 -0.78
N ALA A 21 -9.89 -6.71 -0.15
CA ALA A 21 -9.95 -8.13 -0.50
C ALA A 21 -10.55 -8.40 -1.89
N ARG A 22 -11.27 -7.44 -2.46
CA ARG A 22 -11.87 -7.52 -3.82
C ARG A 22 -10.96 -6.98 -4.91
N VAL A 23 -9.87 -6.29 -4.56
CA VAL A 23 -8.96 -5.73 -5.56
C VAL A 23 -8.27 -6.85 -6.33
N ARG A 24 -8.35 -6.80 -7.66
CA ARG A 24 -7.72 -7.74 -8.59
C ARG A 24 -7.05 -6.96 -9.71
N HIS A 25 -5.74 -6.86 -9.64
CA HIS A 25 -4.91 -6.26 -10.68
C HIS A 25 -3.49 -6.79 -10.59
N GLN A 26 -2.82 -7.00 -11.73
CA GLN A 26 -1.45 -7.54 -11.74
C GLN A 26 -0.42 -6.67 -11.02
N ASN A 27 -0.65 -5.36 -10.96
CA ASN A 27 0.24 -4.40 -10.31
C ASN A 27 -0.22 -4.00 -8.90
N VAL A 28 -1.16 -4.71 -8.31
CA VAL A 28 -1.65 -4.49 -6.96
C VAL A 28 -1.71 -5.80 -6.19
N MET A 29 -1.11 -5.81 -5.02
CA MET A 29 -1.13 -6.97 -4.14
C MET A 29 -2.54 -7.19 -3.58
N THR A 30 -3.08 -8.39 -3.79
CA THR A 30 -4.39 -8.76 -3.29
C THR A 30 -4.32 -9.18 -1.84
N LEU A 31 -5.15 -8.61 -0.98
CA LEU A 31 -5.35 -9.08 0.39
C LEU A 31 -6.01 -10.47 0.37
N LYS A 32 -5.31 -11.48 0.85
CA LYS A 32 -5.78 -12.89 0.86
C LYS A 32 -6.64 -13.19 2.06
N ALA A 33 -6.25 -12.69 3.21
CA ALA A 33 -6.97 -12.88 4.45
C ALA A 33 -6.63 -11.77 5.45
N TYR A 34 -7.44 -11.63 6.47
CA TYR A 34 -7.13 -10.80 7.63
C TYR A 34 -7.61 -11.48 8.91
N VAL A 35 -6.86 -11.27 9.97
CA VAL A 35 -7.23 -11.74 11.32
C VAL A 35 -7.29 -10.54 12.23
N ARG A 36 -8.41 -10.39 12.91
CA ARG A 36 -8.61 -9.33 13.88
C ARG A 36 -8.69 -9.89 15.28
N GLU A 37 -7.82 -9.42 16.13
CA GLU A 37 -7.83 -9.64 17.58
C GLU A 37 -8.24 -8.34 18.29
N ALA A 38 -8.35 -8.37 19.61
CA ALA A 38 -8.85 -7.21 20.36
C ALA A 38 -7.99 -5.93 20.16
N ASP A 39 -6.68 -6.11 20.03
CA ASP A 39 -5.68 -5.05 19.95
C ASP A 39 -4.80 -5.12 18.70
N ARG A 40 -5.04 -6.11 17.81
CA ARG A 40 -4.19 -6.36 16.67
C ARG A 40 -4.99 -6.71 15.41
N LEU A 41 -4.55 -6.17 14.28
CA LEU A 41 -5.01 -6.53 12.94
C LEU A 41 -3.83 -7.11 12.15
N SER A 42 -3.96 -8.36 11.72
CA SER A 42 -2.98 -9.05 10.87
C SER A 42 -3.53 -9.19 9.46
N LEU A 43 -2.75 -8.76 8.47
CA LEU A 43 -3.08 -8.85 7.05
C LEU A 43 -2.19 -9.89 6.39
N VAL A 44 -2.78 -10.72 5.53
CA VAL A 44 -2.09 -11.81 4.85
C VAL A 44 -2.07 -11.56 3.35
N TYR A 45 -0.88 -11.55 2.78
CA TYR A 45 -0.60 -11.38 1.36
C TYR A 45 0.26 -12.52 0.83
N ASP A 46 0.32 -12.67 -0.50
CA ASP A 46 1.29 -13.56 -1.12
C ASP A 46 2.72 -13.08 -0.87
N PHE A 47 3.64 -14.01 -0.69
CA PHE A 47 5.05 -13.71 -0.59
C PHE A 47 5.65 -13.48 -1.98
N ILE A 48 6.40 -12.39 -2.16
CA ILE A 48 7.10 -12.05 -3.41
C ILE A 48 8.61 -12.24 -3.21
N PRO A 49 9.23 -13.28 -3.78
CA PRO A 49 10.63 -13.63 -3.54
C PRO A 49 11.62 -12.54 -3.98
N GLY A 50 11.28 -11.76 -5.01
CA GLY A 50 12.14 -10.69 -5.54
C GLY A 50 12.39 -9.53 -4.60
N GLY A 51 11.60 -9.42 -3.53
CA GLY A 51 11.69 -8.34 -2.57
C GLY A 51 11.10 -7.03 -3.07
N SER A 52 11.40 -5.95 -2.37
CA SER A 52 10.91 -4.60 -2.69
C SER A 52 11.82 -3.86 -3.68
N LEU A 53 11.28 -2.80 -4.28
CA LEU A 53 12.08 -1.87 -5.07
C LEU A 53 13.23 -1.27 -4.25
N GLU A 54 13.02 -1.00 -2.96
CA GLU A 54 14.09 -0.54 -2.07
C GLU A 54 15.23 -1.56 -1.98
N ASP A 55 14.92 -2.85 -1.84
CA ASP A 55 15.92 -3.93 -1.80
C ASP A 55 16.69 -4.04 -3.11
N VAL A 56 15.99 -3.93 -4.24
CA VAL A 56 16.61 -3.93 -5.57
C VAL A 56 17.50 -2.70 -5.75
N MET A 57 17.09 -1.52 -5.33
CA MET A 57 17.91 -0.30 -5.39
C MET A 57 19.19 -0.43 -4.55
N LYS A 58 19.13 -1.07 -3.38
CA LYS A 58 20.32 -1.38 -2.58
C LYS A 58 21.26 -2.30 -3.32
N ARG A 59 20.75 -3.34 -3.98
CA ARG A 59 21.56 -4.27 -4.81
C ARG A 59 22.15 -3.60 -6.05
N VAL A 60 21.45 -2.65 -6.65
CA VAL A 60 21.99 -1.83 -7.76
C VAL A 60 23.15 -0.97 -7.27
N ARG A 61 23.03 -0.32 -6.13
CA ARG A 61 24.10 0.50 -5.54
C ARG A 61 25.34 -0.33 -5.19
N SER A 62 25.16 -1.57 -4.76
CA SER A 62 26.25 -2.51 -4.47
C SER A 62 26.75 -3.28 -5.70
N GLN A 63 26.30 -2.91 -6.90
CA GLN A 63 26.67 -3.52 -8.19
C GLN A 63 26.35 -5.02 -8.31
N GLN A 64 25.43 -5.53 -7.50
CA GLN A 64 24.96 -6.92 -7.56
C GLN A 64 23.89 -7.14 -8.64
N VAL A 65 23.15 -6.10 -9.00
CA VAL A 65 22.07 -6.12 -9.99
C VAL A 65 22.16 -4.86 -10.84
N SER A 66 21.82 -4.98 -12.13
CA SER A 66 21.69 -3.85 -13.04
C SER A 66 20.24 -3.68 -13.45
N LEU A 67 19.73 -2.47 -13.36
CA LEU A 67 18.44 -2.06 -13.91
C LEU A 67 18.67 -1.23 -15.18
N ASN A 68 18.41 -1.83 -16.34
CA ASN A 68 18.42 -1.10 -17.59
C ASN A 68 17.19 -0.18 -17.74
N TRP A 69 17.15 0.61 -18.79
CA TRP A 69 16.07 1.55 -19.01
C TRP A 69 14.69 0.86 -19.18
N ASP A 70 14.65 -0.28 -19.85
CA ASP A 70 13.41 -1.03 -20.07
C ASP A 70 12.82 -1.52 -18.76
N ALA A 71 13.65 -2.05 -17.85
CA ALA A 71 13.22 -2.45 -16.52
C ALA A 71 12.70 -1.26 -15.69
N ARG A 72 13.41 -0.14 -15.72
CA ARG A 72 12.99 1.10 -15.05
C ARG A 72 11.66 1.62 -15.57
N SER A 73 11.49 1.65 -16.89
CA SER A 73 10.23 2.07 -17.54
C SER A 73 9.07 1.15 -17.16
N ARG A 74 9.30 -0.16 -17.15
CA ARG A 74 8.29 -1.16 -16.74
C ARG A 74 7.83 -0.92 -15.31
N ILE A 75 8.76 -0.65 -14.39
CA ILE A 75 8.44 -0.35 -12.99
C ILE A 75 7.57 0.91 -12.90
N VAL A 76 7.95 1.99 -13.54
CA VAL A 76 7.17 3.26 -13.52
C VAL A 76 5.77 3.08 -14.10
N VAL A 77 5.66 2.45 -15.25
CA VAL A 77 4.37 2.21 -15.92
C VAL A 77 3.48 1.29 -15.10
N GLY A 78 4.04 0.21 -14.54
CA GLY A 78 3.28 -0.71 -13.70
C GLY A 78 2.74 -0.06 -12.42
N ILE A 79 3.54 0.78 -11.75
CA ILE A 79 3.10 1.58 -10.60
C ILE A 79 1.92 2.49 -11.01
N ALA A 80 2.05 3.20 -12.12
CA ALA A 80 0.99 4.08 -12.62
C ALA A 80 -0.31 3.30 -12.94
N LYS A 81 -0.21 2.12 -13.55
CA LYS A 81 -1.36 1.25 -13.83
C LYS A 81 -2.04 0.77 -12.55
N GLY A 82 -1.27 0.36 -11.54
CA GLY A 82 -1.79 -0.06 -10.25
C GLY A 82 -2.54 1.07 -9.53
N LEU A 83 -1.94 2.25 -9.47
CA LEU A 83 -2.57 3.45 -8.89
C LEU A 83 -3.84 3.85 -9.63
N ARG A 84 -3.81 3.84 -10.96
CA ARG A 84 -4.99 4.13 -11.78
C ARG A 84 -6.13 3.17 -11.46
N HIS A 85 -5.86 1.88 -11.39
CA HIS A 85 -6.85 0.87 -11.04
C HIS A 85 -7.50 1.16 -9.68
N LEU A 86 -6.71 1.45 -8.64
CA LEU A 86 -7.20 1.80 -7.31
C LEU A 86 -8.06 3.07 -7.30
N HIS A 87 -7.69 4.07 -8.09
CA HIS A 87 -8.33 5.38 -8.06
C HIS A 87 -9.62 5.44 -8.90
N PHE A 88 -9.72 4.67 -9.98
CA PHE A 88 -10.83 4.82 -10.94
C PHE A 88 -11.78 3.62 -11.02
N GLU A 89 -11.36 2.43 -10.58
CA GLU A 89 -12.20 1.23 -10.66
C GLU A 89 -13.04 0.98 -9.41
N TYR A 90 -12.86 1.79 -8.36
CA TYR A 90 -13.58 1.64 -7.10
C TYR A 90 -14.30 2.92 -6.68
N SER A 91 -15.49 2.74 -6.09
CA SER A 91 -16.28 3.84 -5.49
C SER A 91 -16.67 3.46 -4.05
N PRO A 92 -16.15 4.17 -3.04
CA PRO A 92 -15.15 5.26 -3.14
C PRO A 92 -13.79 4.77 -3.60
N ARG A 93 -13.00 5.67 -4.20
CA ARG A 93 -11.65 5.35 -4.66
C ARG A 93 -10.76 4.88 -3.51
N ILE A 94 -9.87 3.94 -3.81
CA ILE A 94 -8.89 3.45 -2.85
C ILE A 94 -7.61 4.25 -3.05
N LEU A 95 -7.22 5.02 -2.03
CA LEU A 95 -5.94 5.74 -2.01
C LEU A 95 -4.88 4.87 -1.35
N HIS A 96 -3.68 4.82 -1.93
CA HIS A 96 -2.57 4.04 -1.37
C HIS A 96 -2.14 4.59 -0.01
N CYS A 97 -1.95 5.89 0.10
CA CYS A 97 -1.61 6.67 1.30
C CYS A 97 -0.21 6.42 1.88
N ASN A 98 0.58 5.48 1.35
CA ASN A 98 1.94 5.21 1.82
C ASN A 98 2.84 4.67 0.70
N LEU A 99 2.81 5.33 -0.47
CA LEU A 99 3.63 4.93 -1.61
C LEU A 99 5.09 5.30 -1.36
N LYS A 100 5.93 4.28 -1.33
CA LYS A 100 7.39 4.39 -1.15
C LYS A 100 8.07 3.13 -1.72
N PRO A 101 9.39 3.17 -1.99
CA PRO A 101 10.08 2.03 -2.60
C PRO A 101 9.99 0.72 -1.82
N SER A 102 9.85 0.76 -0.49
CA SER A 102 9.67 -0.43 0.34
C SER A 102 8.28 -1.06 0.21
N ASN A 103 7.29 -0.34 -0.33
CA ASN A 103 5.93 -0.80 -0.58
C ASN A 103 5.65 -1.09 -2.05
N VAL A 104 6.68 -1.17 -2.88
CA VAL A 104 6.62 -1.65 -4.26
C VAL A 104 7.41 -2.94 -4.33
N MET A 105 6.73 -4.07 -4.50
CA MET A 105 7.37 -5.36 -4.68
C MET A 105 7.70 -5.57 -6.16
N LEU A 106 8.77 -6.30 -6.45
CA LEU A 106 9.17 -6.63 -7.81
C LEU A 106 9.18 -8.14 -7.99
N ASP A 107 8.50 -8.61 -9.02
CA ASP A 107 8.60 -10.01 -9.41
C ASP A 107 9.90 -10.32 -10.17
N GLU A 108 10.08 -11.55 -10.62
CA GLU A 108 11.28 -11.99 -11.34
C GLU A 108 11.51 -11.23 -12.66
N GLY A 109 10.46 -10.72 -13.28
CA GLY A 109 10.50 -9.92 -14.51
C GLY A 109 10.59 -8.42 -14.27
N PHE A 110 10.82 -7.97 -13.01
CA PHE A 110 10.74 -6.56 -12.61
C PHE A 110 9.38 -5.92 -12.85
N GLU A 111 8.31 -6.71 -12.86
CA GLU A 111 6.96 -6.17 -12.86
C GLU A 111 6.62 -5.70 -11.44
N PRO A 112 6.20 -4.44 -11.25
CA PRO A 112 5.93 -3.90 -9.92
C PRO A 112 4.55 -4.33 -9.42
N ILE A 113 4.48 -4.59 -8.12
CA ILE A 113 3.27 -4.94 -7.40
C ILE A 113 3.16 -4.03 -6.19
N LEU A 114 2.14 -3.17 -6.16
CA LEU A 114 1.90 -2.25 -5.06
C LEU A 114 1.45 -3.01 -3.81
N ALA A 115 2.18 -2.86 -2.73
CA ALA A 115 1.88 -3.47 -1.44
C ALA A 115 1.33 -2.43 -0.44
N ASP A 116 0.61 -2.91 0.58
CA ASP A 116 0.04 -2.10 1.67
C ASP A 116 -0.90 -0.97 1.21
N CYS A 117 -1.59 -1.17 0.09
CA CYS A 117 -2.53 -0.20 -0.45
C CYS A 117 -3.67 0.10 0.52
N GLY A 118 -3.82 1.36 0.93
CA GLY A 118 -4.88 1.80 1.82
C GLY A 118 -4.74 1.37 3.28
N VAL A 119 -3.69 0.63 3.65
CA VAL A 119 -3.46 0.15 5.04
C VAL A 119 -3.25 1.30 6.00
N ALA A 120 -2.56 2.36 5.61
CA ALA A 120 -2.35 3.54 6.44
C ALA A 120 -3.69 4.19 6.88
N ARG A 121 -4.70 4.21 6.00
CA ARG A 121 -6.05 4.70 6.34
C ARG A 121 -6.78 3.80 7.34
N LEU A 122 -6.55 2.49 7.28
CA LEU A 122 -7.13 1.55 8.25
C LEU A 122 -6.59 1.82 9.65
N ILE A 123 -5.28 2.05 9.76
CA ILE A 123 -4.61 2.36 11.03
C ILE A 123 -5.09 3.72 11.55
N ALA A 124 -5.15 4.75 10.70
CA ALA A 124 -5.64 6.07 11.06
C ALA A 124 -7.10 6.05 11.56
N ALA A 125 -7.96 5.25 10.94
CA ALA A 125 -9.35 5.10 11.35
C ALA A 125 -9.50 4.47 12.75
N GLY A 126 -8.51 3.67 13.18
CA GLY A 126 -8.48 3.06 14.51
C GLY A 126 -7.86 3.92 15.61
N SER A 127 -6.97 4.86 15.25
CA SER A 127 -6.22 5.69 16.20
C SER A 127 -6.76 7.12 16.36
N GLY A 128 -7.65 7.56 15.46
CA GLY A 128 -8.13 8.94 15.46
C GLY A 128 -7.06 9.98 15.06
N ASP A 129 -5.91 9.53 14.56
CA ASP A 129 -4.79 10.38 14.20
C ASP A 129 -4.81 10.69 12.68
N PRO A 130 -5.01 11.95 12.27
CA PRO A 130 -5.03 12.34 10.87
C PRO A 130 -3.63 12.38 10.21
N GLU A 131 -2.54 12.26 10.97
CA GLU A 131 -1.18 12.46 10.47
C GLU A 131 -0.50 11.24 9.81
N LEU A 132 -1.22 10.16 9.55
CA LEU A 132 -0.60 8.91 9.06
C LEU A 132 -0.18 8.92 7.57
N CYS A 133 -0.37 10.01 6.85
CA CYS A 133 0.24 10.21 5.52
C CYS A 133 1.59 10.95 5.60
N SER A 134 2.21 11.05 6.77
CA SER A 134 3.46 11.75 6.98
C SER A 134 4.66 10.84 6.73
N GLY A 135 5.23 10.91 5.55
CA GLY A 135 6.48 10.26 5.19
C GLY A 135 7.27 11.10 4.19
N LEU A 136 8.55 10.79 4.03
CA LEU A 136 9.44 11.47 3.07
C LEU A 136 8.92 11.48 1.62
N TYR A 137 7.97 10.60 1.30
CA TYR A 137 7.37 10.44 -0.02
C TYR A 137 5.93 10.96 -0.09
N ALA A 138 5.40 11.54 0.99
CA ALA A 138 4.06 12.10 0.97
C ALA A 138 4.00 13.37 0.12
N ALA A 139 2.92 13.54 -0.63
CA ALA A 139 2.70 14.74 -1.42
C ALA A 139 2.50 15.97 -0.51
N PRO A 140 2.95 17.17 -0.92
CA PRO A 140 2.87 18.38 -0.11
C PRO A 140 1.44 18.70 0.37
N GLU A 141 0.44 18.40 -0.43
CA GLU A 141 -0.97 18.60 -0.09
C GLU A 141 -1.45 17.74 1.09
N CYS A 142 -0.78 16.63 1.38
CA CYS A 142 -1.10 15.81 2.55
C CYS A 142 -0.88 16.56 3.88
N TYR A 143 -0.02 17.56 3.88
CA TYR A 143 0.28 18.41 5.05
C TYR A 143 -0.62 19.64 5.16
N GLN A 144 -1.46 19.92 4.16
CA GLN A 144 -2.29 21.12 4.09
C GLN A 144 -3.71 20.95 4.61
N SER A 145 -4.15 19.72 4.91
CA SER A 145 -5.54 19.43 5.32
C SER A 145 -5.82 19.68 6.82
N SER A 146 -4.98 20.45 7.51
CA SER A 146 -5.15 20.83 8.92
C SER A 146 -5.63 22.30 9.09
N ARG A 147 -6.55 22.75 8.24
CA ARG A 147 -7.25 24.02 8.45
C ARG A 147 -8.75 23.88 8.26
#